data_79dc187bf148da364e70867d2562b297
#
_entry.id   79dc187bf148da364e70867d2562b297
#
_cell.length_a   1.000
_cell.length_b   1.000
_cell.length_c   1.000
_cell.angle_alpha   90.00
_cell.angle_beta   90.00
_cell.angle_gamma   90.00
#
_symmetry.space_group_name_H-M   'P 1'
#
loop_
_entity.id
_entity.type
_entity.pdbx_description
1 polymer ?
#
loop_
_entity_poly.entity_id
_entity_poly.type
_entity_poly.pdbx_seq_one_letter_code
_entity_poly.pdbx_strand_id
1 'polypeptide(L)' 'MLTEPERQLMMSLNDRIQHEENTEKLLLLIGQLNQLLDNAEERAEALQRGLKF' A
#
# COMPACT_ATOMS: atom_id res chain seq x y z
N MET A 1 -7.45 -2.97 5.11
CA MET A 1 -8.45 -3.18 4.06
C MET A 1 -8.14 -2.30 2.85
N LEU A 2 -7.97 -2.91 1.68
CA LEU A 2 -7.66 -2.20 0.44
C LEU A 2 -8.91 -2.05 -0.41
N THR A 3 -9.09 -0.85 -0.98
CA THR A 3 -10.12 -0.63 -2.00
C THR A 3 -9.65 -1.18 -3.33
N GLU A 4 -10.55 -1.31 -4.29
CA GLU A 4 -10.20 -1.80 -5.63
C GLU A 4 -9.13 -0.93 -6.32
N PRO A 5 -9.25 0.42 -6.34
CA PRO A 5 -8.19 1.26 -6.90
C PRO A 5 -6.85 1.09 -6.19
N GLU A 6 -6.87 0.89 -4.88
CA GLU A 6 -5.64 0.69 -4.11
C GLU A 6 -4.99 -0.65 -4.42
N ARG A 7 -5.78 -1.69 -4.62
CA ARG A 7 -5.26 -3.00 -5.02
C ARG A 7 -4.57 -2.91 -6.37
N GLN A 8 -5.18 -2.20 -7.31
CA GLN A 8 -4.59 -2.00 -8.64
C GLN A 8 -3.30 -1.21 -8.54
N LEU A 9 -3.28 -0.17 -7.71
CA LEU A 9 -2.07 0.61 -7.48
C LEU A 9 -0.96 -0.25 -6.86
N MET A 10 -1.31 -1.07 -5.89
CA MET A 10 -0.35 -1.97 -5.24
C MET A 10 0.24 -2.94 -6.26
N MET A 11 -0.58 -3.50 -7.14
CA MET A 11 -0.10 -4.41 -8.17
C MET A 11 0.83 -3.70 -9.15
N SER A 12 0.50 -2.47 -9.55
CA SER A 12 1.35 -1.68 -10.42
C SER A 12 2.69 -1.36 -9.76
N LEU A 13 2.67 -0.96 -8.50
CA LEU A 13 3.89 -0.67 -7.75
C LEU A 13 4.76 -1.92 -7.61
N ASN A 14 4.14 -3.05 -7.31
CA ASN A 14 4.85 -4.30 -7.16
C ASN A 14 5.53 -4.71 -8.47
N ASP A 15 4.83 -4.55 -9.59
CA ASP A 15 5.39 -4.83 -10.91
C ASP A 15 6.59 -3.94 -11.21
N ARG A 16 6.49 -2.65 -10.89
CA ARG A 16 7.60 -1.71 -11.08
C ARG A 16 8.79 -2.08 -10.21
N ILE A 17 8.55 -2.48 -8.97
CA ILE A 17 9.61 -2.87 -8.04
C ILE A 17 10.40 -4.05 -8.62
N GLN A 18 9.72 -5.01 -9.22
CA GLN A 18 10.36 -6.19 -9.80
C GLN A 18 11.24 -5.85 -11.00
N HIS A 19 10.92 -4.78 -11.72
CA HIS A 19 11.63 -4.40 -12.95
C HIS A 19 12.56 -3.21 -12.76
N GLU A 20 12.61 -2.61 -11.58
CA GLU A 20 13.42 -1.41 -11.35
C GLU A 20 14.87 -1.78 -11.04
N GLU A 21 15.78 -1.25 -11.84
CA GLU A 21 17.21 -1.49 -11.67
C GLU A 21 17.89 -0.40 -10.84
N ASN A 22 17.27 0.79 -10.75
CA ASN A 22 17.83 1.90 -10.00
C ASN A 22 17.42 1.80 -8.53
N THR A 23 18.41 1.66 -7.65
CA THR A 23 18.18 1.47 -6.21
C THR A 23 17.41 2.64 -5.58
N GLU A 24 17.69 3.89 -5.99
CA GLU A 24 16.99 5.05 -5.45
C GLU A 24 15.51 5.02 -5.80
N LYS A 25 15.19 4.72 -7.05
CA LYS A 25 13.79 4.61 -7.48
C LYS A 25 13.12 3.42 -6.81
N LEU A 26 13.84 2.33 -6.63
CA LEU A 26 13.31 1.15 -5.95
C LEU A 26 12.91 1.49 -4.52
N LEU A 27 13.74 2.23 -3.80
CA LEU A 27 13.43 2.65 -2.44
C LEU A 27 12.20 3.56 -2.38
N LEU A 28 12.05 4.46 -3.36
CA LEU A 28 10.87 5.31 -3.44
C LEU A 28 9.60 4.50 -3.67
N LEU A 29 9.66 3.50 -4.54
CA LEU A 29 8.52 2.63 -4.82
C LEU A 29 8.14 1.82 -3.60
N ILE A 30 9.12 1.29 -2.89
CA ILE A 30 8.88 0.54 -1.65
C ILE A 30 8.23 1.44 -0.60
N GLY A 31 8.70 2.69 -0.48
CA GLY A 31 8.12 3.67 0.42
C GLY A 31 6.65 3.96 0.11
N GLN A 32 6.30 4.10 -1.17
CA GLN A 32 4.93 4.30 -1.59
C GLN A 32 4.06 3.10 -1.26
N LEU A 33 4.57 1.90 -1.47
CA LEU A 33 3.85 0.68 -1.16
C LEU A 33 3.58 0.57 0.34
N ASN A 34 4.60 0.85 1.16
CA ASN A 34 4.46 0.83 2.61
C ASN A 34 3.42 1.83 3.09
N GLN A 35 3.41 3.03 2.53
CA GLN A 35 2.43 4.05 2.89
C GLN A 35 1.00 3.61 2.54
N LEU A 36 0.84 2.97 1.40
CA LEU A 36 -0.45 2.44 0.98
C LEU A 36 -0.95 1.37 1.97
N LEU A 37 -0.07 0.48 2.39
CA LEU A 37 -0.40 -0.57 3.35
C LEU A 37 -0.73 0.02 4.72
N ASP A 38 0.01 1.03 5.16
CA ASP A 38 -0.26 1.71 6.44
C ASP A 38 -1.63 2.35 6.43
N ASN A 39 -2.01 3.01 5.33
CA ASN A 39 -3.33 3.62 5.20
C ASN A 39 -4.43 2.57 5.26
N ALA A 40 -4.22 1.42 4.65
CA ALA A 40 -5.18 0.33 4.68
C ALA A 40 -5.35 -0.23 6.10
N GLU A 41 -4.25 -0.36 6.84
CA GLU A 41 -4.28 -0.82 8.23
C GLU A 41 -5.03 0.17 9.14
N GLU A 42 -4.78 1.46 8.98
CA GLU A 42 -5.49 2.49 9.74
C GLU A 42 -6.99 2.42 9.52
N ARG A 43 -7.42 2.21 8.26
CA ARG A 43 -8.84 2.09 7.96
C ARG A 43 -9.44 0.83 8.58
N ALA A 44 -8.71 -0.28 8.56
CA ALA A 44 -9.17 -1.51 9.18
C ALA A 44 -9.34 -1.34 10.69
N GLU A 45 -8.39 -0.66 11.36
CA GLU A 45 -8.49 -0.36 12.78
C GLU A 45 -9.67 0.54 13.09
N ALA A 46 -9.88 1.56 12.27
CA ALA A 46 -11.00 2.49 12.45
C ALA A 46 -12.33 1.75 12.33
N LEU A 47 -12.45 0.83 11.38
CA LEU A 47 -13.66 0.02 11.23
C LEU A 47 -13.89 -0.88 12.45
N GLN A 48 -12.83 -1.48 12.99
CA GLN A 48 -12.94 -2.31 14.18
C GLN A 48 -13.39 -1.49 15.38
N ARG A 49 -12.85 -0.29 15.55
CA ARG A 49 -13.26 0.61 16.63
C ARG A 49 -14.72 1.01 16.47
N GLY A 50 -15.16 1.26 15.24
CA GLY A 50 -16.55 1.61 14.96
C GLY A 50 -17.52 0.48 15.24
N LEU A 51 -17.06 -0.76 15.24
CA LEU A 51 -17.89 -1.94 15.52
C LEU A 51 -17.93 -2.31 16.99
N LYS A 52 -17.10 -1.71 17.81
CA LYS A 52 -17.08 -1.93 19.27
C LYS A 52 -17.99 -0.91 19.95
N PHE A 53 -19.04 -1.41 20.54
CA PHE A 53 -19.99 -0.60 21.30
C PHE A 53 -19.95 -0.98 22.76
#